data_ad97714cf595df578e0ec04d07a60847
#
_entry.id   ad97714cf595df578e0ec04d07a60847
#
_cell.length_a   1.000
_cell.length_b   1.000
_cell.length_c   1.000
_cell.angle_alpha   90.00
_cell.angle_beta   90.00
_cell.angle_gamma   90.00
#
_symmetry.space_group_name_H-M   'P 1'
#
loop_
_entity.id
_entity.type
_entity.pdbx_description
1 polymer ?
#
loop_
_entity_poly.entity_id
_entity_poly.type
_entity_poly.pdbx_seq_one_letter_code
_entity_poly.pdbx_strand_id
1 'polypeptide(L)'
;MNISNEEYGELTKRRSHNSKMTKTIPMAFVIGGLICTLGELLLNLYGMAGLNKDDAGALTSITLVFLSILFTGLEWYDRIAQHAGAGTLVPITGFANAVASPALDFKSEGYVLGLGAKMFVIAGPVIVYGISASVVYGIIYFIIGLFTK
;
A
#
# COMPACT_ATOMS: atom_id res chain seq x y z
N MET A 1 -2.68 -18.57 -30.97
CA MET A 1 -4.04 -18.87 -30.47
C MET A 1 -4.79 -17.55 -30.49
N ASN A 2 -5.64 -17.33 -31.51
CA ASN A 2 -6.41 -16.09 -31.63
C ASN A 2 -7.73 -16.30 -30.91
N ILE A 3 -7.83 -15.79 -29.71
CA ILE A 3 -9.08 -15.80 -28.93
C ILE A 3 -9.77 -14.47 -29.21
N SER A 4 -11.06 -14.50 -29.53
CA SER A 4 -11.85 -13.27 -29.73
C SER A 4 -12.03 -12.53 -28.38
N ASN A 5 -12.29 -11.21 -28.44
CA ASN A 5 -12.52 -10.41 -27.24
C ASN A 5 -13.72 -10.93 -26.39
N GLU A 6 -14.70 -11.52 -27.04
CA GLU A 6 -15.87 -12.11 -26.38
C GLU A 6 -15.50 -13.42 -25.65
N GLU A 7 -14.74 -14.31 -26.31
CA GLU A 7 -14.23 -15.54 -25.69
C GLU A 7 -13.29 -15.25 -24.52
N TYR A 8 -12.44 -14.22 -24.65
CA TYR A 8 -11.59 -13.77 -23.54
C TYR A 8 -12.45 -13.24 -22.38
N GLY A 9 -13.49 -12.47 -22.67
CA GLY A 9 -14.44 -11.97 -21.67
C GLY A 9 -15.19 -13.10 -20.92
N GLU A 10 -15.56 -14.17 -21.60
CA GLU A 10 -16.18 -15.34 -20.97
C GLU A 10 -15.18 -16.15 -20.13
N LEU A 11 -13.95 -16.32 -20.62
CA LEU A 11 -12.89 -17.00 -19.87
C LEU A 11 -12.53 -16.26 -18.56
N THR A 12 -12.44 -14.93 -18.63
CA THR A 12 -12.20 -14.10 -17.43
C THR A 12 -13.36 -14.20 -16.44
N LYS A 13 -14.61 -14.14 -16.89
CA LYS A 13 -15.79 -14.32 -16.01
C LYS A 13 -15.82 -15.69 -15.34
N ARG A 14 -15.46 -16.76 -16.04
CA ARG A 14 -15.41 -18.12 -15.48
C ARG A 14 -14.24 -18.31 -14.50
N ARG A 15 -13.12 -17.63 -14.69
CA ARG A 15 -11.92 -17.74 -13.84
C ARG A 15 -11.89 -16.72 -12.71
N SER A 16 -12.59 -15.60 -12.84
CA SER A 16 -12.70 -14.56 -11.81
C SER A 16 -13.71 -14.99 -10.75
N HIS A 17 -13.22 -15.43 -9.61
CA HIS A 17 -14.05 -15.68 -8.43
C HIS A 17 -14.49 -14.34 -7.83
N ASN A 18 -15.81 -14.12 -7.73
CA ASN A 18 -16.33 -12.98 -6.99
C ASN A 18 -15.90 -13.07 -5.52
N SER A 19 -15.22 -12.06 -5.03
CA SER A 19 -14.85 -11.95 -3.62
C SER A 19 -16.14 -11.89 -2.76
N LYS A 20 -16.24 -12.76 -1.74
CA LYS A 20 -17.37 -12.73 -0.81
C LYS A 20 -17.22 -11.53 0.11
N MET A 21 -17.89 -10.40 -0.22
CA MET A 21 -17.85 -9.16 0.55
C MET A 21 -18.09 -9.36 2.05
N THR A 22 -18.98 -10.26 2.41
CA THR A 22 -19.31 -10.59 3.80
C THR A 22 -18.13 -11.16 4.61
N LYS A 23 -17.12 -11.72 3.95
CA LYS A 23 -15.88 -12.20 4.60
C LYS A 23 -14.74 -11.22 4.45
N THR A 24 -14.58 -10.62 3.26
CA THR A 24 -13.44 -9.76 2.97
C THR A 24 -13.51 -8.42 3.73
N ILE A 25 -14.69 -7.84 3.91
CA ILE A 25 -14.83 -6.57 4.65
C ILE A 25 -14.46 -6.72 6.12
N PRO A 26 -15.01 -7.68 6.90
CA PRO A 26 -14.60 -7.85 8.30
C PRO A 26 -13.11 -8.21 8.45
N MET A 27 -12.56 -9.03 7.57
CA MET A 27 -11.15 -9.38 7.62
C MET A 27 -10.24 -8.19 7.29
N ALA A 28 -10.62 -7.37 6.31
CA ALA A 28 -9.91 -6.13 6.01
C ALA A 28 -9.92 -5.17 7.19
N PHE A 29 -11.06 -5.03 7.89
CA PHE A 29 -11.19 -4.20 9.08
C PHE A 29 -10.30 -4.70 10.23
N VAL A 30 -10.33 -6.00 10.51
CA VAL A 30 -9.54 -6.58 11.62
C VAL A 30 -8.04 -6.47 11.33
N ILE A 31 -7.59 -6.89 10.15
CA ILE A 31 -6.16 -6.90 9.82
C ILE A 31 -5.62 -5.47 9.64
N GLY A 32 -6.37 -4.62 8.95
CA GLY A 32 -6.01 -3.19 8.83
C GLY A 32 -5.99 -2.50 10.18
N GLY A 33 -6.98 -2.79 11.05
CA GLY A 33 -7.04 -2.31 12.42
C GLY A 33 -5.84 -2.75 13.26
N LEU A 34 -5.41 -4.01 13.15
CA LEU A 34 -4.21 -4.52 13.83
C LEU A 34 -2.93 -3.81 13.36
N ILE A 35 -2.80 -3.54 12.07
CA ILE A 35 -1.66 -2.77 11.54
C ILE A 35 -1.67 -1.34 12.09
N CYS A 36 -2.84 -0.69 12.12
CA CYS A 36 -2.96 0.65 12.70
C CYS A 36 -2.68 0.66 14.20
N THR A 37 -3.15 -0.34 14.94
CA THR A 37 -2.87 -0.49 16.38
C THR A 37 -1.37 -0.68 16.65
N LEU A 38 -0.70 -1.48 15.82
CA LEU A 38 0.76 -1.63 15.88
C LEU A 38 1.46 -0.29 15.61
N GLY A 39 0.99 0.47 14.63
CA GLY A 39 1.52 1.80 14.33
C GLY A 39 1.38 2.77 15.50
N GLU A 40 0.20 2.80 16.13
CA GLU A 40 -0.05 3.64 17.31
C GLU A 40 0.81 3.22 18.51
N LEU A 41 0.96 1.92 18.73
CA LEU A 41 1.84 1.39 19.77
C LEU A 41 3.29 1.84 19.57
N LEU A 42 3.82 1.75 18.35
CA LEU A 42 5.17 2.21 18.02
C LEU A 42 5.30 3.73 18.21
N LEU A 43 4.32 4.51 17.79
CA LEU A 43 4.29 5.96 17.96
C LEU A 43 4.38 6.36 19.43
N ASN A 44 3.60 5.69 20.28
CA ASN A 44 3.61 5.91 21.73
C ASN A 44 4.93 5.48 22.37
N LEU A 45 5.51 4.35 21.96
CA LEU A 45 6.82 3.90 22.45
C LEU A 45 7.93 4.89 22.11
N TYR A 46 7.96 5.41 20.88
CA TYR A 46 8.96 6.40 20.48
C TYR A 46 8.73 7.75 21.16
N GLY A 47 7.49 8.16 21.40
CA GLY A 47 7.17 9.33 22.21
C GLY A 47 7.65 9.19 23.66
N MET A 48 7.47 8.01 24.28
CA MET A 48 7.99 7.73 25.63
C MET A 48 9.52 7.69 25.67
N ALA A 49 10.18 7.36 24.57
CA ALA A 49 11.63 7.41 24.44
C ALA A 49 12.19 8.84 24.32
N GLY A 50 11.32 9.86 24.32
CA GLY A 50 11.71 11.28 24.31
C GLY A 50 11.77 11.92 22.92
N LEU A 51 11.31 11.24 21.86
CA LEU A 51 11.22 11.85 20.53
C LEU A 51 10.04 12.83 20.47
N ASN A 52 10.20 13.91 19.71
CA ASN A 52 9.09 14.79 19.39
C ASN A 52 8.08 14.07 18.46
N LYS A 53 6.88 14.63 18.32
CA LYS A 53 5.77 14.00 17.58
C LYS A 53 6.12 13.72 16.11
N ASP A 54 6.85 14.61 15.48
CA ASP A 54 7.20 14.50 14.05
C ASP A 54 8.25 13.40 13.84
N ASP A 55 9.28 13.35 14.68
CA ASP A 55 10.33 12.33 14.62
C ASP A 55 9.78 10.94 14.99
N ALA A 56 8.91 10.86 16.01
CA ALA A 56 8.23 9.62 16.37
C ALA A 56 7.36 9.10 15.23
N GLY A 57 6.63 9.97 14.54
CA GLY A 57 5.83 9.62 13.36
C GLY A 57 6.68 9.12 12.19
N ALA A 58 7.79 9.81 11.90
CA ALA A 58 8.73 9.40 10.87
C ALA A 58 9.35 8.03 11.18
N LEU A 59 9.81 7.82 12.41
CA LEU A 59 10.41 6.54 12.83
C LEU A 59 9.40 5.40 12.82
N THR A 60 8.15 5.65 13.22
CA THR A 60 7.05 4.68 13.11
C THR A 60 6.85 4.25 11.65
N SER A 61 6.80 5.20 10.74
CA SER A 61 6.64 4.92 9.30
C SER A 61 7.82 4.09 8.76
N ILE A 62 9.05 4.45 9.10
CA ILE A 62 10.26 3.70 8.71
C ILE A 62 10.20 2.26 9.24
N THR A 63 9.82 2.09 10.50
CA THR A 63 9.72 0.76 11.13
C THR A 63 8.66 -0.11 10.45
N LEU A 64 7.47 0.44 10.18
CA LEU A 64 6.41 -0.27 9.48
C LEU A 64 6.78 -0.65 8.05
N VAL A 65 7.45 0.26 7.33
CA VAL A 65 7.98 -0.02 5.98
C VAL A 65 9.02 -1.13 6.03
N PHE A 66 9.96 -1.07 6.97
CA PHE A 66 10.98 -2.10 7.14
C PHE A 66 10.36 -3.48 7.43
N LEU A 67 9.42 -3.55 8.38
CA LEU A 67 8.72 -4.81 8.70
C LEU A 67 7.94 -5.35 7.50
N SER A 68 7.29 -4.49 6.73
CA SER A 68 6.59 -4.90 5.54
C SER A 68 7.51 -5.49 4.48
N ILE A 69 8.64 -4.84 4.20
CA ILE A 69 9.65 -5.34 3.25
C ILE A 69 10.21 -6.67 3.72
N LEU A 70 10.50 -6.81 5.03
CA LEU A 70 10.98 -8.05 5.61
C LEU A 70 9.97 -9.19 5.44
N PHE A 71 8.69 -8.95 5.74
CA PHE A 71 7.63 -9.95 5.60
C PHE A 71 7.34 -10.28 4.12
N THR A 72 7.50 -9.31 3.22
CA THR A 72 7.42 -9.54 1.77
C THR A 72 8.55 -10.47 1.32
N GLY A 73 9.78 -10.21 1.75
CA GLY A 73 10.94 -11.05 1.44
C GLY A 73 10.87 -12.48 2.01
N LEU A 74 10.11 -12.67 3.10
CA LEU A 74 9.84 -13.98 3.70
C LEU A 74 8.58 -14.66 3.13
N GLU A 75 7.91 -14.06 2.14
CA GLU A 75 6.64 -14.54 1.55
C GLU A 75 5.47 -14.64 2.55
N TRP A 76 5.58 -13.96 3.70
CA TRP A 76 4.53 -13.96 4.71
C TRP A 76 3.47 -12.90 4.44
N TYR A 77 3.89 -11.78 3.87
CA TYR A 77 2.97 -10.67 3.59
C TYR A 77 1.86 -11.09 2.63
N ASP A 78 2.18 -11.83 1.58
CA ASP A 78 1.21 -12.31 0.59
C ASP A 78 0.16 -13.25 1.20
N ARG A 79 0.58 -14.12 2.13
CA ARG A 79 -0.35 -15.01 2.84
C ARG A 79 -1.35 -14.21 3.68
N ILE A 80 -0.90 -13.13 4.32
CA ILE A 80 -1.77 -12.22 5.07
C ILE A 80 -2.70 -11.46 4.12
N ALA A 81 -2.15 -10.94 3.02
CA ALA A 81 -2.86 -10.14 2.02
C ALA A 81 -3.99 -10.91 1.33
N GLN A 82 -3.81 -12.21 1.04
CA GLN A 82 -4.85 -13.07 0.47
C GLN A 82 -6.14 -13.09 1.30
N HIS A 83 -6.04 -12.94 2.62
CA HIS A 83 -7.18 -12.94 3.53
C HIS A 83 -7.64 -11.52 3.90
N ALA A 84 -6.72 -10.57 3.94
CA ALA A 84 -6.96 -9.21 4.40
C ALA A 84 -7.47 -8.25 3.33
N GLY A 85 -7.24 -8.54 2.04
CA GLY A 85 -7.66 -7.66 0.95
C GLY A 85 -7.21 -6.22 1.15
N ALA A 86 -8.15 -5.27 1.16
CA ALA A 86 -7.87 -3.85 1.34
C ALA A 86 -7.21 -3.49 2.68
N GLY A 87 -7.34 -4.34 3.72
CA GLY A 87 -6.75 -4.09 5.04
C GLY A 87 -5.22 -4.08 5.05
N THR A 88 -4.58 -4.81 4.14
CA THR A 88 -3.12 -4.77 3.95
C THR A 88 -2.70 -3.79 2.86
N LEU A 89 -3.60 -3.42 1.95
CA LEU A 89 -3.27 -2.57 0.80
C LEU A 89 -3.23 -1.09 1.16
N VAL A 90 -4.16 -0.63 2.01
CA VAL A 90 -4.34 0.79 2.35
C VAL A 90 -3.24 1.36 3.25
N PRO A 91 -2.78 0.65 4.31
CA PRO A 91 -1.70 1.15 5.16
C PRO A 91 -0.37 1.31 4.40
N ILE A 92 0.57 2.09 4.99
CA ILE A 92 1.92 2.30 4.44
C ILE A 92 2.67 0.98 4.17
N THR A 93 2.34 -0.06 4.91
CA THR A 93 2.87 -1.42 4.72
C THR A 93 2.47 -2.00 3.35
N GLY A 94 1.26 -1.71 2.86
CA GLY A 94 0.83 -2.11 1.53
C GLY A 94 1.61 -1.42 0.41
N PHE A 95 1.89 -0.13 0.58
CA PHE A 95 2.75 0.59 -0.35
C PHE A 95 4.18 0.02 -0.38
N ALA A 96 4.75 -0.27 0.79
CA ALA A 96 6.07 -0.89 0.90
C ALA A 96 6.11 -2.27 0.21
N ASN A 97 5.08 -3.11 0.41
CA ASN A 97 4.95 -4.39 -0.29
C ASN A 97 4.82 -4.21 -1.81
N ALA A 98 4.03 -3.24 -2.27
CA ALA A 98 3.85 -2.96 -3.70
C ALA A 98 5.13 -2.51 -4.42
N VAL A 99 6.10 -1.98 -3.68
CA VAL A 99 7.44 -1.65 -4.19
C VAL A 99 8.39 -2.85 -4.08
N ALA A 100 8.37 -3.55 -2.95
CA ALA A 100 9.32 -4.62 -2.65
C ALA A 100 9.06 -5.90 -3.45
N SER A 101 7.79 -6.31 -3.62
CA SER A 101 7.45 -7.54 -4.34
C SER A 101 7.95 -7.54 -5.78
N PRO A 102 7.63 -6.52 -6.62
CA PRO A 102 8.19 -6.46 -7.97
C PRO A 102 9.72 -6.36 -8.00
N ALA A 103 10.33 -5.72 -6.99
CA ALA A 103 11.78 -5.64 -6.90
C ALA A 103 12.43 -7.02 -6.71
N LEU A 104 11.80 -7.88 -5.95
CA LEU A 104 12.26 -9.26 -5.72
C LEU A 104 12.00 -10.15 -6.94
N ASP A 105 10.79 -10.07 -7.52
CA ASP A 105 10.36 -10.93 -8.62
C ASP A 105 11.12 -10.66 -9.92
N PHE A 106 11.37 -9.39 -10.24
CA PHE A 106 11.99 -8.97 -11.50
C PHE A 106 13.49 -8.68 -11.41
N LYS A 107 14.14 -9.03 -10.30
CA LYS A 107 15.58 -8.83 -10.11
C LYS A 107 16.43 -9.52 -11.19
N SER A 108 15.99 -10.68 -11.68
CA SER A 108 16.66 -11.45 -12.73
C SER A 108 16.60 -10.80 -14.12
N GLU A 109 15.66 -9.87 -14.34
CA GLU A 109 15.50 -9.14 -15.60
C GLU A 109 16.44 -7.92 -15.72
N GLY A 110 17.31 -7.68 -14.74
CA GLY A 110 18.27 -6.60 -14.70
C GLY A 110 17.85 -5.42 -13.83
N TYR A 111 18.83 -4.54 -13.51
CA TYR A 111 18.62 -3.48 -12.54
C TYR A 111 17.77 -2.29 -13.06
N VAL A 112 17.84 -1.99 -14.36
CA VAL A 112 17.14 -0.82 -14.94
C VAL A 112 15.75 -1.20 -15.43
N LEU A 113 15.65 -2.15 -16.37
CA LEU A 113 14.38 -2.55 -17.00
C LEU A 113 13.57 -3.52 -16.14
N GLY A 114 14.23 -4.36 -15.37
CA GLY A 114 13.59 -5.26 -14.41
C GLY A 114 13.28 -4.52 -13.11
N LEU A 115 14.20 -4.50 -12.18
CA LEU A 115 14.01 -3.99 -10.83
C LEU A 115 13.51 -2.53 -10.81
N GLY A 116 14.25 -1.59 -11.42
CA GLY A 116 13.93 -0.17 -11.36
C GLY A 116 12.57 0.17 -11.98
N ALA A 117 12.31 -0.31 -13.20
CA ALA A 117 11.06 -0.04 -13.88
C ALA A 117 9.86 -0.67 -13.15
N LYS A 118 10.00 -1.90 -12.66
CA LYS A 118 8.91 -2.66 -12.05
C LYS A 118 8.51 -2.15 -10.66
N MET A 119 9.45 -1.63 -9.87
CA MET A 119 9.16 -0.99 -8.58
C MET A 119 8.16 0.17 -8.74
N PHE A 120 8.21 0.91 -9.84
CA PHE A 120 7.37 2.09 -10.06
C PHE A 120 6.05 1.80 -10.79
N VAL A 121 5.80 0.57 -11.23
CA VAL A 121 4.54 0.22 -11.94
C VAL A 121 3.31 0.53 -11.08
N ILE A 122 3.33 0.21 -9.80
CA ILE A 122 2.24 0.50 -8.86
C ILE A 122 2.54 1.77 -8.07
N ALA A 123 3.78 1.92 -7.57
CA ALA A 123 4.18 3.06 -6.75
C ALA A 123 4.11 4.39 -7.52
N GLY A 124 4.45 4.40 -8.80
CA GLY A 124 4.41 5.61 -9.64
C GLY A 124 3.03 6.28 -9.67
N PRO A 125 1.98 5.59 -10.10
CA PRO A 125 0.61 6.13 -10.07
C PRO A 125 0.16 6.59 -8.68
N VAL A 126 0.45 5.85 -7.62
CA VAL A 126 0.10 6.23 -6.24
C VAL A 126 0.73 7.56 -5.85
N ILE A 127 2.02 7.76 -6.16
CA ILE A 127 2.73 9.01 -5.88
C ILE A 127 2.14 10.16 -6.71
N VAL A 128 1.93 9.96 -8.00
CA VAL A 128 1.40 11.00 -8.91
C VAL A 128 0.01 11.44 -8.47
N TYR A 129 -0.90 10.52 -8.23
CA TYR A 129 -2.27 10.85 -7.78
C TYR A 129 -2.28 11.47 -6.38
N GLY A 130 -1.45 10.97 -5.46
CA GLY A 130 -1.34 11.50 -4.11
C GLY A 130 -0.83 12.94 -4.10
N ILE A 131 0.25 13.24 -4.84
CA ILE A 131 0.79 14.60 -4.95
C ILE A 131 -0.22 15.52 -5.64
N SER A 132 -0.80 15.09 -6.76
CA SER A 132 -1.79 15.90 -7.51
C SER A 132 -2.99 16.25 -6.65
N ALA A 133 -3.55 15.29 -5.91
CA ALA A 133 -4.65 15.53 -4.98
C ALA A 133 -4.26 16.49 -3.85
N SER A 134 -3.05 16.36 -3.30
CA SER A 134 -2.53 17.24 -2.25
C SER A 134 -2.37 18.67 -2.74
N VAL A 135 -1.89 18.88 -3.96
CA VAL A 135 -1.75 20.21 -4.58
C VAL A 135 -3.12 20.85 -4.76
N VAL A 136 -4.09 20.11 -5.33
CA VAL A 136 -5.46 20.61 -5.52
C VAL A 136 -6.09 21.00 -4.18
N TYR A 137 -5.99 20.12 -3.17
CA TYR A 137 -6.50 20.40 -1.83
C TYR A 137 -5.81 21.62 -1.20
N GLY A 138 -4.48 21.74 -1.32
CA GLY A 138 -3.72 22.86 -0.80
C GLY A 138 -4.12 24.19 -1.42
N ILE A 139 -4.39 24.23 -2.74
CA ILE A 139 -4.90 25.43 -3.43
C ILE A 139 -6.30 25.82 -2.89
N ILE A 140 -7.20 24.84 -2.79
CA ILE A 140 -8.55 25.09 -2.25
C ILE A 140 -8.47 25.62 -0.81
N TYR A 141 -7.68 24.99 0.03
CA TYR A 141 -7.49 25.41 1.42
C TYR A 141 -6.90 26.82 1.52
N PHE A 142 -5.94 27.16 0.68
CA PHE A 142 -5.34 28.50 0.61
C PHE A 142 -6.36 29.55 0.20
N ILE A 143 -7.18 29.28 -0.83
CA ILE A 143 -8.23 30.19 -1.31
C ILE A 143 -9.27 30.44 -0.19
N ILE A 144 -9.75 29.37 0.45
CA ILE A 144 -10.69 29.49 1.57
C ILE A 144 -10.09 30.34 2.71
N GLY A 145 -8.81 30.15 3.02
CA GLY A 145 -8.10 30.92 4.04
C GLY A 145 -7.98 32.42 3.73
N LEU A 146 -8.01 32.80 2.45
CA LEU A 146 -8.04 34.22 2.06
C LEU A 146 -9.39 34.89 2.35
N PHE A 147 -10.48 34.14 2.31
CA PHE A 147 -11.84 34.66 2.55
C PHE A 147 -12.30 34.55 4.01
N THR A 148 -11.59 33.76 4.83
CA THR A 148 -11.93 33.55 6.25
C THR A 148 -11.07 34.36 7.23
N LYS A 149 -10.17 35.18 6.72
CA LYS A 149 -9.46 36.23 7.47
C LYS A 149 -10.24 37.53 7.35
#